data_38e1ce2a5db200e6362ea229e8770fb3
#
_entry.id   38e1ce2a5db200e6362ea229e8770fb3
#
_cell.length_a   1.000
_cell.length_b   1.000
_cell.length_c   1.000
_cell.angle_alpha   90.00
_cell.angle_beta   90.00
_cell.angle_gamma   90.00
#
_symmetry.space_group_name_H-M   'P 1'
#
loop_
_entity.id
_entity.type
_entity.pdbx_description
1 polymer ?
#
loop_
_entity_poly.entity_id
_entity_poly.type
_entity_poly.pdbx_seq_one_letter_code
_entity_poly.pdbx_strand_id
1 'polypeptide(L)'
;MGMTDDLGLDRRPEGVDDATVEAVGKLSEALETIEEVRGRLYGLHRLTGSADLALGDACDQLRAAGHGALADQLERDLVGRNVLAGRWTFQVVEEFDDGYYANFKRLEQQVRDELMQGRRHVFEAEMKADRRTEGRAGHEATPDDVG
;
A
#
# COMPACT_ATOMS: atom_id res chain seq x y z
N MET A 1 -34.30 15.48 3.85
CA MET A 1 -33.28 16.11 4.71
C MET A 1 -32.12 15.20 5.00
N GLY A 2 -32.36 13.94 5.32
CA GLY A 2 -31.28 12.97 5.53
C GLY A 2 -30.55 12.52 4.26
N MET A 3 -31.06 12.86 3.07
CA MET A 3 -30.45 12.44 1.79
C MET A 3 -29.24 13.26 1.37
N THR A 4 -29.03 14.41 2.00
CA THR A 4 -27.88 15.26 1.67
C THR A 4 -26.63 14.89 2.42
N ASP A 5 -26.72 14.13 3.50
CA ASP A 5 -25.58 13.77 4.33
C ASP A 5 -24.72 12.69 3.67
N ASP A 6 -25.33 11.73 2.98
CA ASP A 6 -24.59 10.67 2.28
C ASP A 6 -23.81 11.21 1.07
N LEU A 7 -24.32 12.24 0.43
CA LEU A 7 -23.65 12.88 -0.70
C LEU A 7 -22.51 13.81 -0.27
N GLY A 8 -22.35 14.01 1.01
CA GLY A 8 -21.37 14.94 1.57
C GLY A 8 -20.11 14.33 2.14
N LEU A 9 -19.97 13.00 2.10
CA LEU A 9 -18.81 12.33 2.71
C LEU A 9 -17.47 12.71 2.09
N ASP A 10 -17.49 13.08 0.79
CA ASP A 10 -16.30 13.51 0.05
C ASP A 10 -16.18 15.03 -0.02
N ARG A 11 -17.12 15.77 0.53
CA ARG A 11 -17.10 17.23 0.50
C ARG A 11 -16.33 17.77 1.70
N ARG A 12 -15.67 18.93 1.49
CA ARG A 12 -15.01 19.57 2.62
C ARG A 12 -16.03 19.96 3.69
N PRO A 13 -15.69 19.77 4.97
CA PRO A 13 -16.52 20.30 6.05
C PRO A 13 -16.62 21.82 5.97
N GLU A 14 -17.69 22.37 6.52
CA GLU A 14 -17.88 23.79 6.60
C GLU A 14 -16.72 24.47 7.34
N GLY A 15 -16.24 25.58 6.82
CA GLY A 15 -15.17 26.35 7.44
C GLY A 15 -13.75 25.87 7.12
N VAL A 16 -13.59 24.84 6.32
CA VAL A 16 -12.27 24.33 5.92
C VAL A 16 -11.77 25.09 4.69
N ASP A 17 -10.58 25.67 4.79
CA ASP A 17 -9.97 26.44 3.71
C ASP A 17 -9.23 25.57 2.70
N ASP A 18 -8.86 26.18 1.56
CA ASP A 18 -8.17 25.48 0.47
C ASP A 18 -6.81 24.94 0.91
N ALA A 19 -6.07 25.70 1.71
CA ALA A 19 -4.76 25.26 2.19
C ALA A 19 -4.86 24.01 3.04
N THR A 20 -5.90 23.88 3.85
CA THR A 20 -6.14 22.68 4.66
C THR A 20 -6.53 21.49 3.78
N VAL A 21 -7.40 21.67 2.79
CA VAL A 21 -7.75 20.62 1.85
C VAL A 21 -6.52 20.11 1.09
N GLU A 22 -5.67 21.02 0.61
CA GLU A 22 -4.43 20.67 -0.09
C GLU A 22 -3.47 19.90 0.83
N ALA A 23 -3.30 20.36 2.07
CA ALA A 23 -2.40 19.72 3.03
C ALA A 23 -2.84 18.31 3.38
N VAL A 24 -4.13 18.11 3.65
CA VAL A 24 -4.68 16.77 3.93
C VAL A 24 -4.58 15.86 2.70
N GLY A 25 -4.87 16.40 1.51
CA GLY A 25 -4.71 15.67 0.26
C GLY A 25 -3.27 15.21 0.04
N LYS A 26 -2.30 16.08 0.36
CA LYS A 26 -0.87 15.74 0.24
C LYS A 26 -0.44 14.65 1.21
N LEU A 27 -0.95 14.68 2.43
CA LEU A 27 -0.68 13.62 3.40
C LEU A 27 -1.30 12.29 2.96
N SER A 28 -2.51 12.30 2.45
CA SER A 28 -3.15 11.09 1.91
C SER A 28 -2.40 10.54 0.70
N GLU A 29 -1.88 11.41 -0.17
CA GLU A 29 -1.00 11.01 -1.29
C GLU A 29 0.26 10.33 -0.78
N ALA A 30 0.86 10.85 0.30
CA ALA A 30 2.03 10.21 0.91
C ALA A 30 1.68 8.80 1.43
N LEU A 31 0.51 8.62 2.05
CA LEU A 31 0.06 7.29 2.48
C LEU A 31 -0.15 6.35 1.28
N GLU A 32 -0.73 6.83 0.19
CA GLU A 32 -0.89 6.03 -1.03
C GLU A 32 0.46 5.56 -1.58
N THR A 33 1.48 6.41 -1.50
CA THR A 33 2.84 6.02 -1.87
C THR A 33 3.39 4.93 -0.96
N ILE A 34 3.08 4.99 0.33
CA ILE A 34 3.47 3.93 1.29
C ILE A 34 2.69 2.64 1.03
N GLU A 35 1.45 2.70 0.57
CA GLU A 35 0.72 1.50 0.13
C GLU A 35 1.45 0.82 -1.04
N GLU A 36 1.99 1.60 -1.96
CA GLU A 36 2.80 1.08 -3.06
C GLU A 36 4.10 0.44 -2.57
N VAL A 37 4.77 1.07 -1.61
CA VAL A 37 5.95 0.49 -0.94
C VAL A 37 5.58 -0.86 -0.31
N ARG A 38 4.45 -0.94 0.37
CA ARG A 38 3.96 -2.18 0.98
C ARG A 38 3.73 -3.27 -0.06
N GLY A 39 3.15 -2.93 -1.19
CA GLY A 39 2.96 -3.85 -2.30
C GLY A 39 4.29 -4.42 -2.81
N ARG A 40 5.31 -3.60 -2.93
CA ARG A 40 6.66 -4.03 -3.33
C ARG A 40 7.33 -4.88 -2.26
N LEU A 41 7.07 -4.61 -1.00
CA LEU A 41 7.57 -5.41 0.11
C LEU A 41 6.96 -6.83 0.08
N TYR A 42 5.68 -6.96 -0.22
CA TYR A 42 5.06 -8.26 -0.46
C TYR A 42 5.67 -8.96 -1.68
N GLY A 43 6.00 -8.20 -2.72
CA GLY A 43 6.75 -8.70 -3.88
C GLY A 43 8.11 -9.26 -3.47
N LEU A 44 8.86 -8.53 -2.65
CA LEU A 44 10.14 -9.00 -2.12
C LEU A 44 9.96 -10.34 -1.37
N HIS A 45 8.97 -10.42 -0.51
CA HIS A 45 8.68 -11.65 0.24
C HIS A 45 8.42 -12.84 -0.69
N ARG A 46 7.52 -12.67 -1.65
CA ARG A 46 7.14 -13.76 -2.57
C ARG A 46 8.28 -14.15 -3.49
N LEU A 47 9.00 -13.19 -4.04
CA LEU A 47 10.10 -13.44 -4.98
C LEU A 47 11.30 -14.08 -4.28
N THR A 48 11.59 -13.69 -3.06
CA THR A 48 12.66 -14.32 -2.27
C THR A 48 12.34 -15.78 -1.99
N GLY A 49 11.10 -16.10 -1.65
CA GLY A 49 10.66 -17.49 -1.49
C GLY A 49 10.82 -18.30 -2.77
N SER A 50 10.41 -17.75 -3.92
CA SER A 50 10.58 -18.41 -5.22
C SER A 50 12.06 -18.59 -5.56
N ALA A 51 12.91 -17.61 -5.26
CA ALA A 51 14.35 -17.70 -5.50
C ALA A 51 14.99 -18.80 -4.65
N ASP A 52 14.59 -18.93 -3.39
CA ASP A 52 15.11 -19.96 -2.50
C ASP A 52 14.75 -21.37 -2.99
N LEU A 53 13.52 -21.55 -3.49
CA LEU A 53 13.11 -22.82 -4.09
C LEU A 53 13.92 -23.15 -5.36
N ALA A 54 14.11 -22.16 -6.24
CA ALA A 54 14.93 -22.33 -7.43
C ALA A 54 16.40 -22.62 -7.07
N LEU A 55 16.89 -22.04 -5.99
CA LEU A 55 18.23 -22.31 -5.49
C LEU A 55 18.38 -23.77 -5.04
N GLY A 56 17.38 -24.33 -4.37
CA GLY A 56 17.35 -25.74 -4.01
C GLY A 56 17.42 -26.65 -5.24
N ASP A 57 16.65 -26.33 -6.27
CA ASP A 57 16.69 -27.06 -7.55
C ASP A 57 18.06 -26.97 -8.22
N ALA A 58 18.68 -25.80 -8.17
CA ALA A 58 20.04 -25.60 -8.71
C ALA A 58 21.07 -26.46 -7.98
N CYS A 59 20.94 -26.61 -6.67
CA CYS A 59 21.82 -27.49 -5.89
C CYS A 59 21.67 -28.95 -6.34
N ASP A 60 20.45 -29.43 -6.54
CA ASP A 60 20.19 -30.78 -7.03
C ASP A 60 20.82 -31.01 -8.41
N GLN A 61 20.67 -30.02 -9.30
CA GLN A 61 21.25 -30.10 -10.65
C GLN A 61 22.79 -30.07 -10.61
N LEU A 62 23.36 -29.26 -9.74
CA LEU A 62 24.83 -29.23 -9.55
C LEU A 62 25.35 -30.59 -9.07
N ARG A 63 24.65 -31.24 -8.15
CA ARG A 63 25.02 -32.58 -7.68
C ARG A 63 24.97 -33.60 -8.82
N ALA A 64 23.88 -33.56 -9.59
CA ALA A 64 23.70 -34.47 -10.71
C ALA A 64 24.77 -34.25 -11.79
N ALA A 65 25.28 -33.04 -11.92
CA ALA A 65 26.37 -32.75 -12.88
C ALA A 65 27.77 -32.99 -12.32
N GLY A 66 27.89 -33.52 -11.12
CA GLY A 66 29.17 -33.85 -10.50
C GLY A 66 29.81 -32.72 -9.67
N HIS A 67 29.06 -31.68 -9.34
CA HIS A 67 29.55 -30.51 -8.60
C HIS A 67 29.03 -30.50 -7.15
N GLY A 68 29.14 -31.63 -6.47
CA GLY A 68 28.61 -31.80 -5.11
C GLY A 68 29.19 -30.85 -4.08
N ALA A 69 30.49 -30.52 -4.18
CA ALA A 69 31.14 -29.61 -3.24
C ALA A 69 30.56 -28.19 -3.31
N LEU A 70 30.25 -27.69 -4.52
CA LEU A 70 29.64 -26.40 -4.71
C LEU A 70 28.17 -26.39 -4.24
N ALA A 71 27.44 -27.49 -4.50
CA ALA A 71 26.08 -27.64 -3.99
C ALA A 71 26.06 -27.63 -2.45
N ASP A 72 26.98 -28.33 -1.80
CA ASP A 72 27.12 -28.32 -0.33
C ASP A 72 27.38 -26.93 0.21
N GLN A 73 28.24 -26.16 -0.46
CA GLN A 73 28.52 -24.77 -0.06
C GLN A 73 27.29 -23.89 -0.16
N LEU A 74 26.54 -23.97 -1.26
CA LEU A 74 25.31 -23.22 -1.45
C LEU A 74 24.25 -23.58 -0.40
N GLU A 75 24.08 -24.85 -0.12
CA GLU A 75 23.14 -25.31 0.91
C GLU A 75 23.54 -24.83 2.30
N ARG A 76 24.81 -24.87 2.62
CA ARG A 76 25.30 -24.42 3.93
C ARG A 76 25.20 -22.90 4.09
N ASP A 77 25.54 -22.15 3.06
CA ASP A 77 25.78 -20.71 3.19
C ASP A 77 24.62 -19.85 2.67
N LEU A 78 23.67 -20.42 1.90
CA LEU A 78 22.65 -19.64 1.24
C LEU A 78 21.23 -20.22 1.34
N VAL A 79 21.03 -21.50 1.06
CA VAL A 79 19.68 -22.10 1.07
C VAL A 79 19.07 -21.99 2.46
N GLY A 80 17.85 -21.41 2.53
CA GLY A 80 17.15 -21.25 3.79
C GLY A 80 17.76 -20.21 4.74
N ARG A 81 18.71 -19.41 4.26
CA ARG A 81 19.33 -18.38 5.07
C ARG A 81 18.37 -17.21 5.30
N ASN A 82 18.44 -16.61 6.50
CA ASN A 82 17.73 -15.36 6.77
C ASN A 82 18.20 -14.25 5.84
N VAL A 83 17.27 -13.50 5.26
CA VAL A 83 17.59 -12.38 4.35
C VAL A 83 18.18 -11.18 5.08
N LEU A 84 17.84 -11.02 6.33
CA LEU A 84 18.43 -10.06 7.28
C LEU A 84 18.80 -10.82 8.54
N ALA A 85 19.66 -10.22 9.36
CA ALA A 85 20.09 -10.85 10.60
C ALA A 85 18.87 -11.23 11.47
N GLY A 86 18.66 -12.53 11.65
CA GLY A 86 17.60 -13.08 12.48
C GLY A 86 16.18 -12.97 11.90
N ARG A 87 16.01 -12.61 10.62
CA ARG A 87 14.69 -12.40 10.01
C ARG A 87 14.57 -13.04 8.64
N TRP A 88 13.48 -13.76 8.44
CA TRP A 88 12.98 -14.14 7.12
C TRP A 88 12.11 -13.00 6.55
N THR A 89 11.72 -13.09 5.29
CA THR A 89 10.95 -12.03 4.62
C THR A 89 9.58 -11.81 5.25
N PHE A 90 8.90 -12.87 5.74
CA PHE A 90 7.60 -12.68 6.39
C PHE A 90 7.71 -11.86 7.69
N GLN A 91 8.80 -11.98 8.42
CA GLN A 91 9.04 -11.17 9.61
C GLN A 91 9.33 -9.71 9.26
N VAL A 92 10.03 -9.47 8.15
CA VAL A 92 10.25 -8.11 7.62
C VAL A 92 8.90 -7.46 7.27
N VAL A 93 8.01 -8.19 6.60
CA VAL A 93 6.66 -7.69 6.27
C VAL A 93 5.87 -7.40 7.54
N GLU A 94 5.86 -8.33 8.51
CA GLU A 94 5.12 -8.14 9.76
C GLU A 94 5.63 -6.94 10.55
N GLU A 95 6.93 -6.77 10.68
CA GLU A 95 7.51 -5.61 11.40
C GLU A 95 7.18 -4.30 10.71
N PHE A 96 7.23 -4.26 9.38
CA PHE A 96 6.82 -3.09 8.62
C PHE A 96 5.33 -2.78 8.85
N ASP A 97 4.46 -3.79 8.71
CA ASP A 97 3.02 -3.63 8.89
C ASP A 97 2.65 -3.17 10.30
N ASP A 98 3.25 -3.79 11.32
CA ASP A 98 2.91 -3.51 12.71
C ASP A 98 3.58 -2.23 13.25
N GLY A 99 4.64 -1.76 12.61
CA GLY A 99 5.40 -0.60 13.04
C GLY A 99 5.13 0.63 12.18
N TYR A 100 5.99 0.85 11.19
CA TYR A 100 5.98 2.07 10.37
C TYR A 100 4.65 2.27 9.64
N TYR A 101 4.13 1.24 8.99
CA TYR A 101 2.89 1.31 8.25
C TYR A 101 1.69 1.60 9.15
N ALA A 102 1.55 0.86 10.25
CA ALA A 102 0.47 1.09 11.20
C ALA A 102 0.52 2.51 11.79
N ASN A 103 1.72 3.02 12.09
CA ASN A 103 1.91 4.36 12.61
C ASN A 103 1.54 5.42 11.57
N PHE A 104 1.95 5.22 10.32
CA PHE A 104 1.61 6.15 9.23
C PHE A 104 0.10 6.22 9.03
N LYS A 105 -0.58 5.08 8.96
CA LYS A 105 -2.03 5.01 8.83
C LYS A 105 -2.75 5.71 9.99
N ARG A 106 -2.28 5.47 11.19
CA ARG A 106 -2.87 6.07 12.40
C ARG A 106 -2.77 7.60 12.38
N LEU A 107 -1.61 8.13 12.02
CA LEU A 107 -1.39 9.57 11.99
C LEU A 107 -2.15 10.25 10.85
N GLU A 108 -2.20 9.64 9.68
CA GLU A 108 -3.01 10.14 8.56
C GLU A 108 -4.49 10.15 8.94
N GLN A 109 -4.99 9.09 9.57
CA GLN A 109 -6.36 9.02 10.07
C GLN A 109 -6.64 10.12 11.09
N GLN A 110 -5.72 10.36 12.03
CA GLN A 110 -5.85 11.40 13.03
C GLN A 110 -6.01 12.78 12.38
N VAL A 111 -5.18 13.09 11.40
CA VAL A 111 -5.25 14.39 10.69
C VAL A 111 -6.60 14.53 9.98
N ARG A 112 -7.08 13.50 9.30
CA ARG A 112 -8.40 13.52 8.66
C ARG A 112 -9.52 13.69 9.68
N ASP A 113 -9.45 13.01 10.80
CA ASP A 113 -10.46 13.13 11.86
C ASP A 113 -10.53 14.56 12.41
N GLU A 114 -9.39 15.18 12.65
CA GLU A 114 -9.32 16.52 13.23
C GLU A 114 -9.67 17.62 12.23
N LEU A 115 -9.25 17.49 10.96
CA LEU A 115 -9.39 18.55 9.98
C LEU A 115 -10.51 18.34 8.98
N MET A 116 -10.91 17.10 8.72
CA MET A 116 -11.90 16.73 7.70
C MET A 116 -13.06 15.90 8.26
N GLN A 117 -13.20 15.82 9.58
CA GLN A 117 -14.23 14.98 10.20
C GLN A 117 -14.16 13.51 9.72
N GLY A 118 -12.95 12.99 9.49
CA GLY A 118 -12.72 11.65 8.99
C GLY A 118 -13.04 11.42 7.52
N ARG A 119 -13.43 12.45 6.78
CA ARG A 119 -13.81 12.34 5.36
C ARG A 119 -12.61 12.00 4.49
N ARG A 120 -12.84 11.10 3.54
CA ARG A 120 -11.81 10.65 2.61
C ARG A 120 -11.94 11.36 1.28
N HIS A 121 -10.83 11.49 0.56
CA HIS A 121 -10.79 11.89 -0.84
C HIS A 121 -11.45 13.24 -1.14
N VAL A 122 -11.45 14.16 -0.17
CA VAL A 122 -12.04 15.48 -0.35
C VAL A 122 -11.36 16.24 -1.50
N PHE A 123 -10.03 16.21 -1.55
CA PHE A 123 -9.26 16.84 -2.63
C PHE A 123 -9.59 16.22 -3.99
N GLU A 124 -9.60 14.89 -4.06
CA GLU A 124 -9.89 14.16 -5.29
C GLU A 124 -11.33 14.34 -5.75
N ALA A 125 -12.29 14.39 -4.83
CA ALA A 125 -13.68 14.62 -5.12
C ALA A 125 -13.91 16.01 -5.73
N GLU A 126 -13.25 17.04 -5.19
CA GLU A 126 -13.31 18.39 -5.75
C GLU A 126 -12.67 18.45 -7.14
N MET A 127 -11.53 17.79 -7.33
CA MET A 127 -10.88 17.68 -8.63
C MET A 127 -11.79 16.98 -9.65
N LYS A 128 -12.45 15.89 -9.24
CA LYS A 128 -13.42 15.20 -10.10
C LYS A 128 -14.59 16.11 -10.46
N ALA A 129 -15.11 16.84 -9.50
CA ALA A 129 -16.21 17.79 -9.74
C ALA A 129 -15.84 18.81 -10.83
N ASP A 130 -14.59 19.29 -10.82
CA ASP A 130 -14.07 20.23 -11.81
C ASP A 130 -13.88 19.61 -13.19
N ARG A 131 -13.51 18.34 -13.25
CA ARG A 131 -13.11 17.65 -14.49
C ARG A 131 -14.26 16.93 -15.19
N ARG A 132 -15.27 16.50 -14.44
CA ARG A 132 -16.40 15.76 -15.03
C ARG A 132 -17.35 16.67 -15.80
N THR A 133 -18.04 16.11 -16.79
CA THR A 133 -19.17 16.78 -17.46
C THR A 133 -20.45 16.37 -16.74
N GLU A 134 -21.09 17.32 -16.09
CA GLU A 134 -22.33 17.09 -15.37
C GLU A 134 -23.40 16.56 -16.30
N GLY A 135 -24.15 15.54 -15.88
CA GLY A 135 -25.21 14.90 -16.63
C GLY A 135 -24.77 13.90 -17.71
N ARG A 136 -23.46 13.76 -17.94
CA ARG A 136 -22.96 12.80 -18.92
C ARG A 136 -22.84 11.41 -18.29
N ALA A 137 -23.32 10.37 -18.99
CA ALA A 137 -23.17 8.98 -18.57
C ALA A 137 -21.68 8.62 -18.43
N GLY A 138 -21.31 7.95 -17.35
CA GLY A 138 -19.93 7.64 -17.00
C GLY A 138 -19.19 8.76 -16.30
N HIS A 139 -19.83 9.90 -16.06
CA HIS A 139 -19.28 11.05 -15.34
C HIS A 139 -19.99 11.32 -14.01
N GLU A 140 -20.63 10.32 -13.44
CA GLU A 140 -21.37 10.45 -12.18
C GLU A 140 -20.42 10.84 -11.04
N ALA A 141 -20.88 11.70 -10.15
CA ALA A 141 -20.06 12.21 -9.05
C ALA A 141 -19.73 11.11 -8.02
N THR A 142 -20.71 10.22 -7.77
CA THR A 142 -20.58 9.14 -6.80
C THR A 142 -21.16 7.85 -7.38
N PRO A 143 -20.81 6.66 -6.82
CA PRO A 143 -21.40 5.39 -7.25
C PRO A 143 -22.93 5.36 -7.13
N ASP A 144 -23.49 6.06 -6.17
CA ASP A 144 -24.95 6.09 -5.93
C ASP A 144 -25.71 6.89 -6.98
N ASP A 145 -25.02 7.70 -7.77
CA ASP A 145 -25.61 8.49 -8.84
C ASP A 145 -25.79 7.70 -10.14
N VAL A 146 -25.33 6.45 -10.17
CA VAL A 146 -25.48 5.57 -11.34
C VAL A 146 -26.90 5.03 -11.35
N GLY A 147 -27.73 5.56 -12.24
CA GLY A 147 -29.11 5.16 -12.39
C GLY A 147 -29.32 3.90 -13.19
#